data_f181da6bc92182d54f061a6dc643e193
#
_entry.id   f181da6bc92182d54f061a6dc643e193
#
_cell.length_a   1.000
_cell.length_b   1.000
_cell.length_c   1.000
_cell.angle_alpha   90.00
_cell.angle_beta   90.00
_cell.angle_gamma   90.00
#
_symmetry.space_group_name_H-M   'P 1'
#
loop_
_entity.id
_entity.type
_entity.pdbx_description
1 polymer ?
#
loop_
_entity_poly.entity_id
_entity_poly.type
_entity_poly.pdbx_seq_one_letter_code
_entity_poly.pdbx_strand_id
1 'polypeptide(L)'
;VVADIHGSLEKVRESSNHLLSLLNDVLDLSRIESGKAVFSPEPVDITKLTDNVLAIMKGLLYNRDLKFEVYRERPKNPYVLADAARIREVLTNLLGNAVKFTKDGGMVTLDISSHPGEDDKHMIVRYIVKDNGIGMSEGFQKKLFKPFSQEDDSGARTQYKGTGLGMAITKEYVHMMGGKIDVESKKGIGTTFTVEIPLELTEQDIHQKQEEPVHRDLTGVNVLMAEDNDLNAELATVMLEDAGMVVTRASDGKEAVERFKNHPRGTYDIILMDIMMPNMDGHQAAKTIRAMEKERPDASSIPIIALSANAFAEDVKASVDSGMNGHISKPFDMEEVTATIEKYVKP
;
A
#
# COMPACT_ATOMS: atom_id res chain seq x y z
N VAL A 1 -17.67 -24.91 21.45
CA VAL A 1 -16.65 -24.14 22.21
C VAL A 1 -15.50 -23.70 21.28
N VAL A 2 -14.84 -24.61 20.54
CA VAL A 2 -13.70 -24.23 19.65
C VAL A 2 -14.15 -23.37 18.47
N ALA A 3 -15.29 -23.68 17.82
CA ALA A 3 -15.86 -22.88 16.74
C ALA A 3 -16.31 -21.48 17.21
N ASP A 4 -16.72 -21.35 18.47
CA ASP A 4 -17.16 -20.10 19.07
C ASP A 4 -15.97 -19.17 19.41
N ILE A 5 -14.83 -19.77 19.78
CA ILE A 5 -13.57 -19.07 20.02
C ILE A 5 -12.99 -18.52 18.70
N HIS A 6 -13.02 -19.32 17.60
CA HIS A 6 -12.59 -18.86 16.27
C HIS A 6 -13.41 -17.68 15.78
N GLY A 7 -14.74 -17.75 15.86
CA GLY A 7 -15.61 -16.66 15.47
C GLY A 7 -15.43 -15.37 16.33
N SER A 8 -15.08 -15.55 17.60
CA SER A 8 -14.77 -14.42 18.48
C SER A 8 -13.42 -13.78 18.16
N LEU A 9 -12.39 -14.58 17.85
CA LEU A 9 -11.07 -14.10 17.42
C LEU A 9 -11.12 -13.38 16.08
N GLU A 10 -11.90 -13.88 15.12
CA GLU A 10 -12.10 -13.18 13.84
C GLU A 10 -12.74 -11.80 14.04
N LYS A 11 -13.79 -11.71 14.89
CA LYS A 11 -14.40 -10.41 15.20
C LYS A 11 -13.46 -9.44 15.91
N VAL A 12 -12.61 -9.93 16.80
CA VAL A 12 -11.57 -9.10 17.46
C VAL A 12 -10.58 -8.61 16.43
N ARG A 13 -10.12 -9.49 15.52
CA ARG A 13 -9.18 -9.12 14.44
C ARG A 13 -9.80 -8.08 13.50
N GLU A 14 -11.04 -8.28 13.06
CA GLU A 14 -11.75 -7.29 12.23
C GLU A 14 -11.90 -5.95 12.93
N SER A 15 -12.26 -5.96 14.23
CA SER A 15 -12.41 -4.74 15.01
C SER A 15 -11.08 -4.01 15.20
N SER A 16 -9.98 -4.74 15.44
CA SER A 16 -8.64 -4.19 15.58
C SER A 16 -8.14 -3.58 14.27
N ASN A 17 -8.33 -4.28 13.15
CA ASN A 17 -7.97 -3.76 11.82
C ASN A 17 -8.79 -2.51 11.47
N HIS A 18 -10.07 -2.49 11.82
CA HIS A 18 -10.91 -1.32 11.63
C HIS A 18 -10.44 -0.12 12.48
N LEU A 19 -10.04 -0.37 13.74
CA LEU A 19 -9.51 0.67 14.62
C LEU A 19 -8.18 1.24 14.09
N LEU A 20 -7.28 0.38 13.60
CA LEU A 20 -6.02 0.78 12.98
C LEU A 20 -6.25 1.63 11.72
N SER A 21 -7.19 1.22 10.86
CA SER A 21 -7.58 2.02 9.70
C SER A 21 -8.12 3.39 10.10
N LEU A 22 -9.00 3.47 11.10
CA LEU A 22 -9.51 4.73 11.64
C LEU A 22 -8.39 5.62 12.16
N LEU A 23 -7.44 5.07 12.90
CA LEU A 23 -6.32 5.82 13.47
C LEU A 23 -5.43 6.38 12.36
N ASN A 24 -5.13 5.58 11.33
CA ASN A 24 -4.36 6.02 10.17
C ASN A 24 -5.10 7.13 9.40
N ASP A 25 -6.40 6.96 9.13
CA ASP A 25 -7.22 7.99 8.47
C ASP A 25 -7.19 9.32 9.24
N VAL A 26 -7.29 9.29 10.58
CA VAL A 26 -7.23 10.50 11.43
C VAL A 26 -5.83 11.12 11.39
N LEU A 27 -4.77 10.32 11.43
CA LEU A 27 -3.39 10.81 11.34
C LEU A 27 -3.13 11.44 9.98
N ASP A 28 -3.60 10.84 8.89
CA ASP A 28 -3.46 11.39 7.55
C ASP A 28 -4.20 12.71 7.41
N LEU A 29 -5.45 12.77 7.87
CA LEU A 29 -6.21 14.02 7.85
C LEU A 29 -5.52 15.12 8.69
N SER A 30 -5.02 14.78 9.88
CA SER A 30 -4.28 15.73 10.73
C SER A 30 -3.00 16.24 10.08
N ARG A 31 -2.26 15.38 9.35
CA ARG A 31 -1.06 15.78 8.59
C ARG A 31 -1.42 16.69 7.42
N ILE A 32 -2.51 16.41 6.72
CA ILE A 32 -3.01 17.22 5.62
C ILE A 32 -3.43 18.61 6.14
N GLU A 33 -4.28 18.67 7.16
CA GLU A 33 -4.77 19.93 7.74
C GLU A 33 -3.65 20.80 8.34
N SER A 34 -2.61 20.16 8.91
CA SER A 34 -1.45 20.88 9.45
C SER A 34 -0.42 21.29 8.38
N GLY A 35 -0.65 20.97 7.10
CA GLY A 35 0.28 21.23 6.00
C GLY A 35 1.58 20.42 6.08
N LYS A 36 1.59 19.35 6.89
CA LYS A 36 2.73 18.44 7.05
C LYS A 36 2.70 17.23 6.12
N ALA A 37 1.61 17.04 5.38
CA ALA A 37 1.57 16.01 4.37
C ALA A 37 2.57 16.35 3.26
N VAL A 38 3.56 15.49 3.08
CA VAL A 38 4.59 15.65 2.04
C VAL A 38 4.12 14.88 0.80
N PHE A 39 4.07 15.58 -0.32
CA PHE A 39 3.87 14.98 -1.64
C PHE A 39 5.22 14.59 -2.21
N SER A 40 5.39 13.33 -2.59
CA SER A 40 6.66 12.79 -3.11
C SER A 40 6.48 12.29 -4.55
N PRO A 41 6.51 13.17 -5.55
CA PRO A 41 6.42 12.76 -6.95
C PRO A 41 7.69 12.01 -7.36
N GLU A 42 7.51 10.87 -7.99
CA GLU A 42 8.57 10.05 -8.59
C GLU A 42 8.20 9.65 -10.01
N PRO A 43 9.17 9.27 -10.86
CA PRO A 43 8.86 8.73 -12.18
C PRO A 43 8.05 7.45 -12.08
N VAL A 44 6.84 7.43 -12.64
CA VAL A 44 5.88 6.32 -12.56
C VAL A 44 5.33 6.00 -13.94
N ASP A 45 5.21 4.71 -14.27
CA ASP A 45 4.35 4.24 -15.35
C ASP A 45 2.90 4.20 -14.86
N ILE A 46 2.10 5.18 -15.26
CA ILE A 46 0.71 5.31 -14.81
C ILE A 46 -0.16 4.13 -15.27
N THR A 47 0.23 3.45 -16.33
CA THR A 47 -0.48 2.25 -16.81
C THR A 47 -0.25 1.08 -15.86
N LYS A 48 1.01 0.83 -15.48
CA LYS A 48 1.35 -0.21 -14.51
C LYS A 48 0.76 0.06 -13.13
N LEU A 49 0.82 1.31 -12.67
CA LEU A 49 0.18 1.70 -11.41
C LEU A 49 -1.31 1.35 -11.40
N THR A 50 -2.00 1.67 -12.49
CA THR A 50 -3.42 1.35 -12.62
C THR A 50 -3.66 -0.16 -12.70
N ASP A 51 -2.81 -0.91 -13.41
CA ASP A 51 -2.89 -2.38 -13.47
C ASP A 51 -2.76 -3.01 -12.08
N ASN A 52 -1.88 -2.50 -11.24
CA ASN A 52 -1.73 -2.95 -9.84
C ASN A 52 -3.00 -2.70 -9.02
N VAL A 53 -3.63 -1.53 -9.16
CA VAL A 53 -4.92 -1.26 -8.50
C VAL A 53 -6.00 -2.23 -8.97
N LEU A 54 -6.06 -2.52 -10.27
CA LEU A 54 -7.02 -3.47 -10.83
C LEU A 54 -6.79 -4.89 -10.31
N ALA A 55 -5.55 -5.30 -10.10
CA ALA A 55 -5.22 -6.59 -9.49
C ALA A 55 -5.76 -6.71 -8.05
N ILE A 56 -5.57 -5.67 -7.23
CA ILE A 56 -6.15 -5.58 -5.87
C ILE A 56 -7.68 -5.68 -5.92
N MET A 57 -8.33 -4.97 -6.85
CA MET A 57 -9.78 -4.99 -6.99
C MET A 57 -10.33 -6.36 -7.38
N LYS A 58 -9.62 -7.16 -8.19
CA LYS A 58 -10.01 -8.53 -8.51
C LYS A 58 -10.13 -9.40 -7.26
N GLY A 59 -9.21 -9.23 -6.30
CA GLY A 59 -9.29 -9.91 -5.00
C GLY A 59 -10.55 -9.55 -4.20
N LEU A 60 -10.92 -8.28 -4.15
CA LEU A 60 -12.12 -7.80 -3.46
C LEU A 60 -13.43 -8.27 -4.11
N LEU A 61 -13.39 -8.49 -5.43
CA LEU A 61 -14.55 -8.94 -6.21
C LEU A 61 -14.75 -10.46 -6.20
N TYR A 62 -13.74 -11.24 -5.77
CA TYR A 62 -13.76 -12.72 -5.87
C TYR A 62 -14.99 -13.38 -5.22
N ASN A 63 -15.49 -12.82 -4.12
CA ASN A 63 -16.64 -13.32 -3.39
C ASN A 63 -17.92 -12.50 -3.60
N ARG A 64 -17.98 -11.65 -4.63
CA ARG A 64 -19.12 -10.79 -4.92
C ARG A 64 -19.67 -11.08 -6.32
N ASP A 65 -20.97 -11.20 -6.41
CA ASP A 65 -21.67 -11.30 -7.71
C ASP A 65 -21.85 -9.90 -8.31
N LEU A 66 -20.73 -9.27 -8.74
CA LEU A 66 -20.70 -7.95 -9.35
C LEU A 66 -20.05 -8.01 -10.72
N LYS A 67 -20.66 -7.35 -11.69
CA LYS A 67 -20.04 -7.12 -12.99
C LYS A 67 -19.08 -5.95 -12.88
N PHE A 68 -17.80 -6.20 -13.14
CA PHE A 68 -16.76 -5.17 -13.16
C PHE A 68 -16.22 -5.02 -14.57
N GLU A 69 -16.35 -3.82 -15.14
CA GLU A 69 -15.86 -3.50 -16.47
C GLU A 69 -14.84 -2.38 -16.44
N VAL A 70 -13.76 -2.53 -17.21
CA VAL A 70 -12.70 -1.54 -17.32
C VAL A 70 -12.57 -1.11 -18.77
N TYR A 71 -12.73 0.18 -18.98
CA TYR A 71 -12.48 0.84 -20.26
C TYR A 71 -11.24 1.70 -20.11
N ARG A 72 -10.27 1.54 -21.02
CA ARG A 72 -9.06 2.36 -20.95
C ARG A 72 -8.48 2.68 -22.30
N GLU A 73 -8.03 3.91 -22.43
CA GLU A 73 -7.15 4.37 -23.48
C GLU A 73 -5.72 4.39 -22.96
N ARG A 74 -4.79 3.78 -23.69
CA ARG A 74 -3.38 3.84 -23.32
C ARG A 74 -2.79 5.17 -23.79
N PRO A 75 -2.14 5.95 -22.89
CA PRO A 75 -1.46 7.17 -23.30
C PRO A 75 -0.28 6.84 -24.21
N LYS A 76 0.08 7.75 -25.11
CA LYS A 76 1.27 7.62 -25.97
C LYS A 76 2.56 7.56 -25.16
N ASN A 77 2.64 8.37 -24.09
CA ASN A 77 3.69 8.33 -23.09
C ASN A 77 3.06 8.02 -21.73
N PRO A 78 3.31 6.85 -21.14
CA PRO A 78 2.75 6.50 -19.83
C PRO A 78 3.61 7.01 -18.66
N TYR A 79 4.80 7.56 -18.90
CA TYR A 79 5.73 7.95 -17.85
C TYR A 79 5.46 9.37 -17.37
N VAL A 80 5.22 9.50 -16.08
CA VAL A 80 4.85 10.75 -15.43
C VAL A 80 5.53 10.88 -14.07
N LEU A 81 5.68 12.13 -13.60
CA LEU A 81 6.03 12.40 -12.20
C LEU A 81 4.74 12.37 -11.37
N ALA A 82 4.61 11.37 -10.49
CA ALA A 82 3.43 11.17 -9.67
C ALA A 82 3.76 10.57 -8.31
N ASP A 83 2.94 10.85 -7.31
CA ASP A 83 2.93 10.11 -6.06
C ASP A 83 2.05 8.86 -6.23
N ALA A 84 2.73 7.76 -6.53
CA ALA A 84 2.07 6.48 -6.82
C ALA A 84 1.21 5.97 -5.66
N ALA A 85 1.65 6.20 -4.41
CA ALA A 85 0.93 5.77 -3.22
C ALA A 85 -0.40 6.52 -3.08
N ARG A 86 -0.40 7.83 -3.31
CA ARG A 86 -1.61 8.65 -3.19
C ARG A 86 -2.61 8.40 -4.31
N ILE A 87 -2.15 8.21 -5.55
CA ILE A 87 -3.04 7.83 -6.66
C ILE A 87 -3.67 6.46 -6.38
N ARG A 88 -2.89 5.49 -5.90
CA ARG A 88 -3.40 4.17 -5.53
C ARG A 88 -4.46 4.27 -4.44
N GLU A 89 -4.23 5.07 -3.42
CA GLU A 89 -5.16 5.27 -2.31
C GLU A 89 -6.48 5.91 -2.78
N VAL A 90 -6.41 6.94 -3.62
CA VAL A 90 -7.59 7.57 -4.25
C VAL A 90 -8.41 6.54 -5.01
N LEU A 91 -7.78 5.77 -5.90
CA LEU A 91 -8.47 4.78 -6.73
C LEU A 91 -9.05 3.64 -5.90
N THR A 92 -8.29 3.12 -4.93
CA THR A 92 -8.75 2.03 -4.05
C THR A 92 -9.94 2.46 -3.21
N ASN A 93 -9.95 3.69 -2.70
CA ASN A 93 -11.07 4.22 -1.93
C ASN A 93 -12.33 4.40 -2.81
N LEU A 94 -12.20 4.97 -3.99
CA LEU A 94 -13.34 5.17 -4.91
C LEU A 94 -13.93 3.83 -5.37
N LEU A 95 -13.08 2.91 -5.84
CA LEU A 95 -13.50 1.59 -6.29
C LEU A 95 -14.03 0.73 -5.15
N GLY A 96 -13.38 0.78 -3.98
CA GLY A 96 -13.86 0.10 -2.78
C GLY A 96 -15.25 0.56 -2.35
N ASN A 97 -15.52 1.87 -2.41
CA ASN A 97 -16.85 2.42 -2.15
C ASN A 97 -17.86 1.97 -3.21
N ALA A 98 -17.51 1.99 -4.49
CA ALA A 98 -18.38 1.52 -5.57
C ALA A 98 -18.78 0.04 -5.36
N VAL A 99 -17.82 -0.84 -5.06
CA VAL A 99 -18.07 -2.26 -4.77
C VAL A 99 -18.91 -2.43 -3.50
N LYS A 100 -18.61 -1.67 -2.45
CA LYS A 100 -19.29 -1.73 -1.15
C LYS A 100 -20.78 -1.36 -1.25
N PHE A 101 -21.09 -0.31 -2.01
CA PHE A 101 -22.44 0.23 -2.09
C PHE A 101 -23.25 -0.28 -3.29
N THR A 102 -22.67 -1.18 -4.09
CA THR A 102 -23.39 -1.88 -5.16
C THR A 102 -23.88 -3.24 -4.63
N LYS A 103 -25.12 -3.57 -4.91
CA LYS A 103 -25.72 -4.86 -4.53
C LYS A 103 -25.25 -5.95 -5.48
N ASP A 104 -25.29 -7.19 -5.03
CA ASP A 104 -25.02 -8.36 -5.87
C ASP A 104 -25.97 -8.38 -7.09
N GLY A 105 -25.44 -8.79 -8.25
CA GLY A 105 -26.08 -8.61 -9.55
C GLY A 105 -25.90 -7.21 -10.15
N GLY A 106 -25.25 -6.27 -9.45
CA GLY A 106 -24.97 -4.93 -9.93
C GLY A 106 -23.73 -4.82 -10.80
N MET A 107 -23.37 -3.59 -11.15
CA MET A 107 -22.26 -3.28 -12.04
C MET A 107 -21.45 -2.10 -11.53
N VAL A 108 -20.12 -2.24 -11.60
CA VAL A 108 -19.15 -1.18 -11.39
C VAL A 108 -18.31 -1.04 -12.65
N THR A 109 -18.08 0.18 -13.11
CA THR A 109 -17.22 0.48 -14.25
C THR A 109 -16.10 1.43 -13.86
N LEU A 110 -14.92 1.22 -14.41
CA LEU A 110 -13.82 2.14 -14.38
C LEU A 110 -13.46 2.54 -15.80
N ASP A 111 -13.55 3.82 -16.11
CA ASP A 111 -13.08 4.39 -17.37
C ASP A 111 -11.80 5.20 -17.11
N ILE A 112 -10.77 4.97 -17.92
CA ILE A 112 -9.45 5.59 -17.78
C ILE A 112 -9.09 6.20 -19.12
N SER A 113 -8.95 7.50 -19.13
CA SER A 113 -8.54 8.25 -20.32
C SER A 113 -7.46 9.28 -19.97
N SER A 114 -6.78 9.76 -20.98
CA SER A 114 -5.80 10.84 -20.83
C SER A 114 -5.88 11.81 -21.98
N HIS A 115 -5.64 13.08 -21.69
CA HIS A 115 -5.61 14.13 -22.72
C HIS A 115 -4.48 15.13 -22.40
N PRO A 116 -3.99 15.88 -23.42
CA PRO A 116 -2.98 16.89 -23.19
C PRO A 116 -3.38 17.89 -22.11
N GLY A 117 -2.42 18.31 -21.28
CA GLY A 117 -2.61 19.37 -20.32
C GLY A 117 -2.63 20.76 -20.98
N GLU A 118 -2.42 21.79 -20.16
CA GLU A 118 -2.37 23.17 -20.66
C GLU A 118 -1.10 23.45 -21.49
N ASP A 119 -0.08 22.62 -21.37
CA ASP A 119 1.17 22.66 -22.12
C ASP A 119 1.62 21.26 -22.56
N ASP A 120 2.67 21.19 -23.40
CA ASP A 120 3.21 19.94 -23.95
C ASP A 120 3.96 19.10 -22.88
N LYS A 121 4.15 19.62 -21.66
CA LYS A 121 4.85 18.92 -20.57
C LYS A 121 3.92 18.21 -19.61
N HIS A 122 2.62 18.49 -19.69
CA HIS A 122 1.65 17.88 -18.79
C HIS A 122 0.60 17.09 -19.58
N MET A 123 0.14 16.04 -18.94
CA MET A 123 -1.07 15.34 -19.36
C MET A 123 -2.07 15.31 -18.21
N ILE A 124 -3.33 15.34 -18.51
CA ILE A 124 -4.41 15.14 -17.55
C ILE A 124 -4.87 13.70 -17.65
N VAL A 125 -4.73 12.95 -16.57
CA VAL A 125 -5.28 11.60 -16.45
C VAL A 125 -6.65 11.71 -15.81
N ARG A 126 -7.65 11.13 -16.47
CA ARG A 126 -9.03 11.09 -16.00
C ARG A 126 -9.43 9.68 -15.63
N TYR A 127 -9.96 9.53 -14.42
CA TYR A 127 -10.57 8.31 -13.92
C TYR A 127 -12.05 8.55 -13.66
N ILE A 128 -12.92 7.71 -14.24
CA ILE A 128 -14.36 7.75 -13.98
C ILE A 128 -14.74 6.41 -13.34
N VAL A 129 -15.14 6.46 -12.08
CA VAL A 129 -15.68 5.30 -11.35
C VAL A 129 -17.19 5.45 -11.30
N LYS A 130 -17.90 4.51 -11.91
CA LYS A 130 -19.37 4.52 -11.96
C LYS A 130 -19.92 3.21 -11.40
N ASP A 131 -20.95 3.32 -10.59
CA ASP A 131 -21.71 2.20 -10.06
C ASP A 131 -23.22 2.39 -10.28
N ASN A 132 -23.95 1.29 -10.25
CA ASN A 132 -25.42 1.28 -10.24
C ASN A 132 -25.97 0.89 -8.84
N GLY A 133 -25.26 1.28 -7.81
CA GLY A 133 -25.58 0.99 -6.42
C GLY A 133 -26.73 1.84 -5.85
N ILE A 134 -26.71 1.98 -4.53
CA ILE A 134 -27.78 2.68 -3.80
C ILE A 134 -27.87 4.19 -4.09
N GLY A 135 -26.77 4.77 -4.61
CA GLY A 135 -26.67 6.23 -4.81
C GLY A 135 -26.80 7.03 -3.52
N MET A 136 -26.78 8.36 -3.65
CA MET A 136 -26.77 9.31 -2.54
C MET A 136 -27.87 10.36 -2.70
N SER A 137 -28.39 10.85 -1.57
CA SER A 137 -29.31 12.00 -1.57
C SER A 137 -28.56 13.31 -1.87
N GLU A 138 -29.25 14.30 -2.43
CA GLU A 138 -28.67 15.62 -2.70
C GLU A 138 -28.12 16.29 -1.43
N GLY A 139 -28.80 16.07 -0.28
CA GLY A 139 -28.36 16.59 1.00
C GLY A 139 -27.04 16.00 1.47
N PHE A 140 -26.83 14.72 1.22
CA PHE A 140 -25.58 14.03 1.56
C PHE A 140 -24.45 14.40 0.60
N GLN A 141 -24.70 14.49 -0.69
CA GLN A 141 -23.68 14.89 -1.68
C GLN A 141 -22.98 16.20 -1.29
N LYS A 142 -23.72 17.18 -0.75
CA LYS A 142 -23.16 18.46 -0.25
C LYS A 142 -22.22 18.31 0.94
N LYS A 143 -22.27 17.17 1.63
CA LYS A 143 -21.47 16.87 2.83
C LYS A 143 -20.47 15.75 2.59
N LEU A 144 -20.49 15.08 1.44
CA LEU A 144 -19.74 13.88 1.12
C LEU A 144 -18.24 14.00 1.46
N PHE A 145 -17.66 15.15 1.15
CA PHE A 145 -16.25 15.44 1.39
C PHE A 145 -15.94 16.09 2.75
N LYS A 146 -16.92 16.18 3.66
CA LYS A 146 -16.66 16.63 5.02
C LYS A 146 -16.22 15.44 5.87
N PRO A 147 -15.21 15.61 6.73
CA PRO A 147 -14.79 14.55 7.66
C PRO A 147 -15.96 14.00 8.46
N PHE A 148 -15.95 12.69 8.73
CA PHE A 148 -16.95 11.94 9.49
C PHE A 148 -18.38 11.97 8.92
N SER A 149 -18.53 12.35 7.65
CA SER A 149 -19.85 12.39 7.00
C SER A 149 -20.28 10.99 6.60
N GLN A 150 -21.49 10.63 7.03
CA GLN A 150 -22.16 9.39 6.65
C GLN A 150 -23.62 9.70 6.31
N GLU A 151 -24.21 8.94 5.39
CA GLU A 151 -25.64 9.06 5.11
C GLU A 151 -26.42 8.21 6.12
N ASP A 152 -27.22 8.85 6.99
CA ASP A 152 -28.10 8.17 7.93
C ASP A 152 -29.33 7.63 7.19
N ASP A 153 -29.28 6.38 6.78
CA ASP A 153 -30.48 5.67 6.35
C ASP A 153 -31.13 5.03 7.59
N SER A 154 -32.08 5.75 8.18
CA SER A 154 -32.82 5.38 9.41
C SER A 154 -33.71 4.14 9.27
N GLY A 155 -33.47 3.26 8.32
CA GLY A 155 -34.26 2.06 8.07
C GLY A 155 -33.51 0.78 7.76
N ALA A 156 -32.24 0.85 7.40
CA ALA A 156 -31.43 -0.35 7.18
C ALA A 156 -30.29 -0.35 8.21
N ARG A 157 -30.24 -1.39 9.04
CA ARG A 157 -29.01 -1.73 9.78
C ARG A 157 -27.96 -2.02 8.72
N THR A 158 -27.28 -0.96 8.23
CA THR A 158 -26.24 -1.10 7.23
C THR A 158 -25.05 -1.78 7.88
N GLN A 159 -24.82 -2.98 7.43
CA GLN A 159 -23.70 -3.85 7.77
C GLN A 159 -22.33 -3.24 7.37
N TYR A 160 -22.34 -2.01 6.87
CA TYR A 160 -21.21 -1.33 6.24
C TYR A 160 -20.94 0.06 6.82
N LYS A 161 -20.66 0.16 8.13
CA LYS A 161 -20.16 1.40 8.71
C LYS A 161 -18.71 1.63 8.25
N GLY A 162 -18.45 2.70 7.49
CA GLY A 162 -17.11 3.21 7.22
C GLY A 162 -16.72 4.28 8.23
N THR A 163 -15.49 4.79 8.15
CA THR A 163 -14.96 5.87 9.01
C THR A 163 -15.61 7.23 8.71
N GLY A 164 -16.06 7.41 7.46
CA GLY A 164 -16.53 8.71 6.95
C GLY A 164 -15.37 9.68 6.66
N LEU A 165 -14.12 9.22 6.70
CA LEU A 165 -12.91 10.01 6.43
C LEU A 165 -12.39 9.82 5.02
N GLY A 166 -12.54 8.62 4.45
CA GLY A 166 -11.93 8.27 3.17
C GLY A 166 -12.23 9.26 2.03
N MET A 167 -13.48 9.73 1.89
CA MET A 167 -13.81 10.69 0.83
C MET A 167 -13.23 12.10 1.07
N ALA A 168 -13.10 12.52 2.34
CA ALA A 168 -12.43 13.76 2.69
C ALA A 168 -10.93 13.67 2.33
N ILE A 169 -10.27 12.59 2.73
CA ILE A 169 -8.86 12.31 2.41
C ILE A 169 -8.65 12.22 0.89
N THR A 170 -9.52 11.49 0.18
CA THR A 170 -9.48 11.40 -1.30
C THR A 170 -9.50 12.77 -1.95
N LYS A 171 -10.39 13.65 -1.52
CA LYS A 171 -10.49 15.01 -2.07
C LYS A 171 -9.21 15.79 -1.81
N GLU A 172 -8.68 15.73 -0.60
CA GLU A 172 -7.46 16.45 -0.26
C GLU A 172 -6.25 15.95 -1.05
N TYR A 173 -6.09 14.64 -1.24
CA TYR A 173 -5.02 14.10 -2.07
C TYR A 173 -5.14 14.52 -3.53
N VAL A 174 -6.34 14.47 -4.10
CA VAL A 174 -6.58 14.96 -5.47
C VAL A 174 -6.22 16.45 -5.56
N HIS A 175 -6.58 17.25 -4.56
CA HIS A 175 -6.27 18.67 -4.49
C HIS A 175 -4.76 18.94 -4.38
N MET A 176 -4.04 18.18 -3.53
CA MET A 176 -2.58 18.27 -3.39
C MET A 176 -1.86 17.93 -4.69
N MET A 177 -2.42 17.06 -5.52
CA MET A 177 -1.93 16.72 -6.86
C MET A 177 -2.35 17.75 -7.93
N GLY A 178 -2.96 18.89 -7.54
CA GLY A 178 -3.45 19.90 -8.48
C GLY A 178 -4.69 19.45 -9.28
N GLY A 179 -5.29 18.34 -8.91
CA GLY A 179 -6.41 17.73 -9.60
C GLY A 179 -7.78 18.22 -9.14
N LYS A 180 -8.81 17.62 -9.72
CA LYS A 180 -10.22 17.86 -9.41
C LYS A 180 -10.94 16.53 -9.20
N ILE A 181 -11.92 16.54 -8.28
CA ILE A 181 -12.85 15.42 -8.08
C ILE A 181 -14.27 15.95 -8.10
N ASP A 182 -15.09 15.34 -8.94
CA ASP A 182 -16.52 15.63 -9.08
C ASP A 182 -17.34 14.39 -8.81
N VAL A 183 -18.60 14.59 -8.38
CA VAL A 183 -19.54 13.52 -8.07
C VAL A 183 -20.93 13.82 -8.63
N GLU A 184 -21.47 12.84 -9.33
CA GLU A 184 -22.88 12.82 -9.74
C GLU A 184 -23.53 11.58 -9.14
N SER A 185 -24.61 11.75 -8.38
CA SER A 185 -25.29 10.63 -7.75
C SER A 185 -26.78 10.88 -7.64
N LYS A 186 -27.55 9.79 -7.74
CA LYS A 186 -28.99 9.82 -7.51
C LYS A 186 -29.40 8.58 -6.73
N LYS A 187 -30.11 8.81 -5.62
CA LYS A 187 -30.55 7.74 -4.72
C LYS A 187 -31.38 6.69 -5.50
N GLY A 188 -31.02 5.43 -5.35
CA GLY A 188 -31.63 4.28 -6.05
C GLY A 188 -31.18 4.06 -7.49
N ILE A 189 -30.26 4.90 -8.03
CA ILE A 189 -29.75 4.77 -9.40
C ILE A 189 -28.27 4.41 -9.42
N GLY A 190 -27.45 5.07 -8.59
CA GLY A 190 -26.00 4.85 -8.51
C GLY A 190 -25.21 6.13 -8.37
N THR A 191 -23.89 6.02 -8.48
CA THR A 191 -22.93 7.12 -8.33
C THR A 191 -21.92 7.10 -9.46
N THR A 192 -21.47 8.28 -9.85
CA THR A 192 -20.34 8.48 -10.77
C THR A 192 -19.38 9.47 -10.11
N PHE A 193 -18.15 9.04 -9.90
CA PHE A 193 -17.04 9.90 -9.51
C PHE A 193 -16.16 10.16 -10.73
N THR A 194 -15.77 11.41 -10.92
CA THR A 194 -14.80 11.81 -11.94
C THR A 194 -13.62 12.45 -11.25
N VAL A 195 -12.42 11.90 -11.46
CA VAL A 195 -11.15 12.44 -10.95
C VAL A 195 -10.28 12.81 -12.13
N GLU A 196 -9.74 14.02 -12.12
CA GLU A 196 -8.77 14.52 -13.09
C GLU A 196 -7.52 14.95 -12.36
N ILE A 197 -6.36 14.42 -12.77
CA ILE A 197 -5.07 14.73 -12.16
C ILE A 197 -4.12 15.20 -13.26
N PRO A 198 -3.61 16.44 -13.20
CA PRO A 198 -2.54 16.91 -14.07
C PRO A 198 -1.23 16.28 -13.62
N LEU A 199 -0.53 15.62 -14.53
CA LEU A 199 0.73 14.95 -14.26
C LEU A 199 1.80 15.46 -15.25
N GLU A 200 2.98 15.76 -14.74
CA GLU A 200 4.11 16.15 -15.55
C GLU A 200 4.66 14.95 -16.30
N LEU A 201 4.81 15.07 -17.63
CA LEU A 201 5.40 14.02 -18.46
C LEU A 201 6.90 13.94 -18.20
N THR A 202 7.44 12.74 -18.11
CA THR A 202 8.87 12.52 -17.99
C THR A 202 9.39 11.66 -19.13
N GLU A 203 10.58 11.96 -19.59
CA GLU A 203 11.31 11.15 -20.58
C GLU A 203 12.18 10.07 -19.91
N GLN A 204 12.23 10.06 -18.58
CA GLN A 204 13.02 9.06 -17.88
C GLN A 204 12.45 7.67 -18.13
N ASP A 205 13.23 6.95 -18.91
CA ASP A 205 13.02 5.51 -19.11
C ASP A 205 13.21 4.84 -17.73
N ILE A 206 12.09 4.51 -17.08
CA ILE A 206 12.07 3.78 -15.79
C ILE A 206 12.78 2.41 -15.97
N HIS A 207 13.04 2.00 -17.21
CA HIS A 207 13.78 0.80 -17.53
C HIS A 207 15.25 0.78 -17.03
N GLN A 208 15.80 1.90 -16.55
CA GLN A 208 17.14 1.86 -15.93
C GLN A 208 17.15 1.38 -14.46
N LYS A 209 16.00 1.03 -13.84
CA LYS A 209 15.97 0.45 -12.48
C LYS A 209 14.95 -0.66 -12.23
N GLN A 210 14.17 -1.04 -13.21
CA GLN A 210 13.54 -2.35 -13.20
C GLN A 210 14.23 -3.19 -14.26
N GLU A 211 15.35 -3.82 -13.89
CA GLU A 211 15.67 -5.13 -14.47
C GLU A 211 14.34 -5.87 -14.46
N GLU A 212 13.92 -6.41 -15.64
CA GLU A 212 12.83 -7.40 -15.64
C GLU A 212 13.08 -8.31 -14.45
N PRO A 213 12.05 -8.70 -13.68
CA PRO A 213 12.28 -9.65 -12.61
C PRO A 213 12.89 -10.87 -13.27
N VAL A 214 14.20 -10.95 -13.25
CA VAL A 214 14.90 -12.19 -13.45
C VAL A 214 14.41 -13.00 -12.26
N HIS A 215 13.43 -13.87 -12.47
CA HIS A 215 12.98 -14.80 -11.46
C HIS A 215 14.21 -15.62 -11.07
N ARG A 216 14.94 -15.09 -10.09
CA ARG A 216 16.09 -15.79 -9.52
C ARG A 216 15.53 -16.91 -8.66
N ASP A 217 16.10 -18.06 -8.78
CA ASP A 217 15.84 -19.15 -7.86
C ASP A 217 16.34 -18.70 -6.47
N LEU A 218 15.41 -18.43 -5.56
CA LEU A 218 15.69 -18.04 -4.17
C LEU A 218 15.92 -19.25 -3.27
N THR A 219 15.99 -20.45 -3.85
CA THR A 219 16.22 -21.70 -3.11
C THR A 219 17.55 -21.65 -2.38
N GLY A 220 17.49 -21.82 -1.06
CA GLY A 220 18.66 -21.83 -0.18
C GLY A 220 19.16 -20.46 0.27
N VAL A 221 18.51 -19.36 -0.13
CA VAL A 221 18.80 -18.02 0.41
C VAL A 221 18.50 -17.99 1.91
N ASN A 222 19.49 -17.62 2.72
CA ASN A 222 19.37 -17.57 4.18
C ASN A 222 18.92 -16.18 4.65
N VAL A 223 17.73 -16.11 5.17
CA VAL A 223 17.08 -14.90 5.65
C VAL A 223 17.15 -14.83 7.18
N LEU A 224 17.70 -13.75 7.74
CA LEU A 224 17.50 -13.41 9.12
C LEU A 224 16.32 -12.44 9.23
N MET A 225 15.23 -12.88 9.83
CA MET A 225 14.00 -12.09 9.96
C MET A 225 13.79 -11.67 11.41
N ALA A 226 13.69 -10.37 11.67
CA ALA A 226 13.33 -9.80 12.97
C ALA A 226 11.87 -9.32 12.91
N GLU A 227 11.02 -9.96 13.70
CA GLU A 227 9.58 -9.69 13.82
C GLU A 227 9.11 -10.10 15.22
N ASP A 228 8.54 -9.16 15.96
CA ASP A 228 8.12 -9.37 17.36
C ASP A 228 6.73 -10.03 17.46
N ASN A 229 5.90 -9.91 16.45
CA ASN A 229 4.58 -10.54 16.42
C ASN A 229 4.69 -11.97 15.91
N ASP A 230 4.34 -12.96 16.77
CA ASP A 230 4.44 -14.39 16.44
C ASP A 230 3.64 -14.79 15.22
N LEU A 231 2.44 -14.24 15.05
CA LEU A 231 1.57 -14.56 13.90
C LEU A 231 2.12 -14.01 12.58
N ASN A 232 2.64 -12.77 12.60
CA ASN A 232 3.28 -12.17 11.44
C ASN A 232 4.54 -12.93 11.05
N ALA A 233 5.35 -13.29 12.07
CA ALA A 233 6.57 -14.06 11.86
C ALA A 233 6.28 -15.44 11.26
N GLU A 234 5.28 -16.15 11.78
CA GLU A 234 4.87 -17.47 11.27
C GLU A 234 4.39 -17.37 9.82
N LEU A 235 3.51 -16.40 9.52
CA LEU A 235 3.00 -16.17 8.18
C LEU A 235 4.15 -15.86 7.20
N ALA A 236 5.00 -14.91 7.54
CA ALA A 236 6.14 -14.51 6.69
C ALA A 236 7.13 -15.68 6.51
N THR A 237 7.39 -16.48 7.57
CA THR A 237 8.27 -17.66 7.49
C THR A 237 7.71 -18.66 6.49
N VAL A 238 6.44 -19.06 6.61
CA VAL A 238 5.81 -20.00 5.68
C VAL A 238 5.90 -19.50 4.24
N MET A 239 5.60 -18.22 4.01
CA MET A 239 5.63 -17.62 2.68
C MET A 239 7.05 -17.60 2.06
N LEU A 240 8.08 -17.29 2.85
CA LEU A 240 9.48 -17.27 2.40
C LEU A 240 10.01 -18.69 2.17
N GLU A 241 9.66 -19.64 3.03
CA GLU A 241 10.04 -21.06 2.90
C GLU A 241 9.35 -21.71 1.70
N ASP A 242 8.09 -21.38 1.39
CA ASP A 242 7.41 -21.81 0.17
C ASP A 242 8.11 -21.32 -1.10
N ALA A 243 8.80 -20.17 -1.04
CA ALA A 243 9.66 -19.66 -2.10
C ALA A 243 11.08 -20.26 -2.10
N GLY A 244 11.34 -21.26 -1.24
CA GLY A 244 12.60 -22.01 -1.20
C GLY A 244 13.68 -21.40 -0.30
N MET A 245 13.42 -20.34 0.40
CA MET A 245 14.37 -19.68 1.31
C MET A 245 14.47 -20.41 2.66
N VAL A 246 15.54 -20.14 3.40
CA VAL A 246 15.78 -20.66 4.75
C VAL A 246 15.66 -19.50 5.73
N VAL A 247 14.68 -19.54 6.63
CA VAL A 247 14.38 -18.43 7.53
C VAL A 247 14.90 -18.69 8.94
N THR A 248 15.65 -17.75 9.49
CA THR A 248 16.02 -17.69 10.90
C THR A 248 15.30 -16.51 11.53
N ARG A 249 14.37 -16.78 12.44
CA ARG A 249 13.62 -15.74 13.14
C ARG A 249 14.38 -15.19 14.35
N ALA A 250 14.27 -13.89 14.58
CA ALA A 250 14.57 -13.18 15.82
C ALA A 250 13.29 -12.47 16.30
N SER A 251 13.06 -12.46 17.59
CA SER A 251 11.84 -11.89 18.21
C SER A 251 11.92 -10.38 18.47
N ASP A 252 13.10 -9.79 18.34
CA ASP A 252 13.34 -8.35 18.44
C ASP A 252 14.69 -7.96 17.81
N GLY A 253 14.96 -6.64 17.77
CA GLY A 253 16.21 -6.13 17.20
C GLY A 253 17.46 -6.57 17.95
N LYS A 254 17.36 -6.76 19.27
CA LYS A 254 18.50 -7.21 20.08
C LYS A 254 18.88 -8.65 19.75
N GLU A 255 17.91 -9.54 19.67
CA GLU A 255 18.12 -10.92 19.26
C GLU A 255 18.68 -11.01 17.83
N ALA A 256 18.16 -10.18 16.90
CA ALA A 256 18.68 -10.11 15.54
C ALA A 256 20.16 -9.74 15.50
N VAL A 257 20.57 -8.73 16.26
CA VAL A 257 21.96 -8.32 16.40
C VAL A 257 22.82 -9.44 17.01
N GLU A 258 22.34 -10.11 18.05
CA GLU A 258 23.06 -11.23 18.70
C GLU A 258 23.20 -12.42 17.74
N ARG A 259 22.14 -12.79 17.01
CA ARG A 259 22.19 -13.88 16.01
C ARG A 259 23.16 -13.53 14.89
N PHE A 260 23.10 -12.32 14.34
CA PHE A 260 24.04 -11.87 13.33
C PHE A 260 25.48 -11.91 13.83
N LYS A 261 25.74 -11.43 15.05
CA LYS A 261 27.07 -11.41 15.66
C LYS A 261 27.65 -12.81 15.91
N ASN A 262 26.85 -13.75 16.38
CA ASN A 262 27.30 -15.05 16.90
C ASN A 262 27.38 -16.16 15.82
N HIS A 263 26.77 -15.95 14.65
CA HIS A 263 26.86 -16.90 13.55
C HIS A 263 28.09 -16.64 12.66
N PRO A 264 28.62 -17.65 11.96
CA PRO A 264 29.73 -17.47 11.02
C PRO A 264 29.43 -16.37 9.97
N ARG A 265 30.47 -15.75 9.44
CA ARG A 265 30.34 -14.78 8.35
C ARG A 265 29.72 -15.43 7.12
N GLY A 266 28.81 -14.70 6.44
CA GLY A 266 28.11 -15.23 5.26
C GLY A 266 27.05 -16.28 5.57
N THR A 267 26.64 -16.46 6.85
CA THR A 267 25.54 -17.34 7.22
C THR A 267 24.21 -16.77 6.69
N TYR A 268 24.04 -15.47 6.69
CA TYR A 268 22.84 -14.80 6.22
C TYR A 268 23.16 -14.03 4.93
N ASP A 269 22.27 -14.13 3.97
CA ASP A 269 22.34 -13.43 2.69
C ASP A 269 21.61 -12.10 2.74
N ILE A 270 20.59 -11.98 3.60
CA ILE A 270 19.74 -10.79 3.76
C ILE A 270 19.13 -10.76 5.16
N ILE A 271 18.84 -9.54 5.65
CA ILE A 271 18.12 -9.30 6.89
C ILE A 271 16.81 -8.58 6.57
N LEU A 272 15.68 -9.16 6.98
CA LEU A 272 14.38 -8.51 7.02
C LEU A 272 14.14 -8.00 8.44
N MET A 273 13.98 -6.68 8.60
CA MET A 273 13.99 -6.02 9.91
C MET A 273 12.73 -5.21 10.13
N ASP A 274 11.85 -5.65 11.03
CA ASP A 274 10.76 -4.80 11.48
C ASP A 274 11.30 -3.54 12.15
N ILE A 275 10.67 -2.41 11.86
CA ILE A 275 11.03 -1.13 12.45
C ILE A 275 10.55 -1.05 13.91
N MET A 276 9.31 -1.48 14.17
CA MET A 276 8.64 -1.31 15.46
C MET A 276 8.72 -2.58 16.29
N MET A 277 9.78 -2.72 17.09
CA MET A 277 9.98 -3.88 17.98
C MET A 277 10.30 -3.43 19.41
N PRO A 278 9.96 -4.27 20.44
CA PRO A 278 10.34 -4.02 21.82
C PRO A 278 11.86 -4.17 22.01
N ASN A 279 12.37 -3.70 23.15
CA ASN A 279 13.76 -3.77 23.60
C ASN A 279 14.76 -3.02 22.69
N MET A 280 14.77 -3.27 21.40
CA MET A 280 15.59 -2.60 20.39
C MET A 280 14.79 -2.52 19.09
N ASP A 281 14.54 -1.30 18.65
CA ASP A 281 13.85 -1.05 17.36
C ASP A 281 14.76 -1.38 16.16
N GLY A 282 14.16 -1.51 14.96
CA GLY A 282 14.88 -1.91 13.77
C GLY A 282 15.97 -0.91 13.35
N HIS A 283 15.75 0.40 13.55
CA HIS A 283 16.75 1.42 13.22
C HIS A 283 17.99 1.30 14.11
N GLN A 284 17.80 1.06 15.42
CA GLN A 284 18.89 0.83 16.35
C GLN A 284 19.62 -0.46 16.03
N ALA A 285 18.89 -1.54 15.71
CA ALA A 285 19.46 -2.81 15.30
C ALA A 285 20.33 -2.68 14.04
N ALA A 286 19.82 -2.01 12.99
CA ALA A 286 20.57 -1.76 11.77
C ALA A 286 21.85 -0.97 12.02
N LYS A 287 21.78 0.16 12.75
CA LYS A 287 22.96 0.94 13.15
C LYS A 287 23.98 0.10 13.91
N THR A 288 23.51 -0.75 14.84
CA THR A 288 24.37 -1.63 15.62
C THR A 288 25.07 -2.67 14.75
N ILE A 289 24.34 -3.30 13.81
CA ILE A 289 24.93 -4.23 12.83
C ILE A 289 25.98 -3.51 11.99
N ARG A 290 25.67 -2.35 11.41
CA ARG A 290 26.64 -1.57 10.60
C ARG A 290 27.89 -1.17 11.38
N ALA A 291 27.75 -0.85 12.67
CA ALA A 291 28.90 -0.49 13.51
C ALA A 291 29.88 -1.65 13.76
N MET A 292 29.47 -2.90 13.50
CA MET A 292 30.33 -4.08 13.65
C MET A 292 31.30 -4.29 12.48
N GLU A 293 31.35 -3.41 11.48
CA GLU A 293 32.16 -3.57 10.26
C GLU A 293 33.64 -3.92 10.54
N LYS A 294 34.23 -3.36 11.60
CA LYS A 294 35.61 -3.66 11.97
C LYS A 294 35.84 -5.09 12.45
N GLU A 295 34.84 -5.67 13.10
CA GLU A 295 34.86 -7.03 13.61
C GLU A 295 34.30 -8.03 12.63
N ARG A 296 33.32 -7.58 11.84
CA ARG A 296 32.59 -8.34 10.82
C ARG A 296 32.48 -7.53 9.52
N PRO A 297 33.37 -7.72 8.55
CA PRO A 297 33.31 -6.98 7.27
C PRO A 297 32.00 -7.18 6.49
N ASP A 298 31.32 -8.31 6.62
CA ASP A 298 30.01 -8.58 6.03
C ASP A 298 28.89 -7.66 6.62
N ALA A 299 29.11 -7.06 7.77
CA ALA A 299 28.17 -6.12 8.39
C ALA A 299 27.95 -4.84 7.58
N SER A 300 28.93 -4.41 6.77
CA SER A 300 28.79 -3.25 5.88
C SER A 300 28.06 -3.57 4.58
N SER A 301 28.09 -4.84 4.13
CA SER A 301 27.60 -5.26 2.83
C SER A 301 26.30 -6.07 2.85
N ILE A 302 25.93 -6.69 3.97
CA ILE A 302 24.70 -7.46 4.07
C ILE A 302 23.48 -6.56 3.83
N PRO A 303 22.59 -6.91 2.92
CA PRO A 303 21.35 -6.16 2.73
C PRO A 303 20.47 -6.22 3.97
N ILE A 304 19.99 -5.06 4.43
CA ILE A 304 19.00 -4.92 5.50
C ILE A 304 17.79 -4.24 4.91
N ILE A 305 16.65 -4.93 4.91
CA ILE A 305 15.39 -4.42 4.36
C ILE A 305 14.44 -4.11 5.52
N ALA A 306 13.96 -2.88 5.58
CA ALA A 306 12.98 -2.47 6.57
C ALA A 306 11.61 -3.11 6.27
N LEU A 307 10.93 -3.58 7.30
CA LEU A 307 9.54 -3.99 7.28
C LEU A 307 8.73 -2.97 8.08
N SER A 308 7.76 -2.29 7.49
CA SER A 308 6.98 -1.29 8.22
C SER A 308 5.49 -1.31 7.87
N ALA A 309 4.67 -0.82 8.80
CA ALA A 309 3.24 -0.66 8.57
C ALA A 309 2.91 0.45 7.54
N ASN A 310 3.84 1.37 7.30
CA ASN A 310 3.66 2.52 6.40
C ASN A 310 4.95 2.84 5.66
N ALA A 311 4.86 3.05 4.34
CA ALA A 311 5.97 3.46 3.47
C ALA A 311 6.00 5.00 3.30
N PHE A 312 5.94 5.77 4.40
CA PHE A 312 6.07 7.22 4.28
C PHE A 312 7.51 7.63 3.96
N ALA A 313 7.67 8.70 3.19
CA ALA A 313 8.98 9.21 2.79
C ALA A 313 9.91 9.51 3.99
N GLU A 314 9.35 9.91 5.14
CA GLU A 314 10.11 10.13 6.38
C GLU A 314 10.62 8.80 6.96
N ASP A 315 9.82 7.73 6.94
CA ASP A 315 10.19 6.41 7.45
C ASP A 315 11.24 5.75 6.52
N VAL A 316 11.07 5.89 5.22
CA VAL A 316 12.06 5.45 4.22
C VAL A 316 13.38 6.18 4.42
N LYS A 317 13.35 7.50 4.61
CA LYS A 317 14.56 8.29 4.89
C LYS A 317 15.23 7.88 6.18
N ALA A 318 14.47 7.68 7.27
CA ALA A 318 14.99 7.23 8.55
C ALA A 318 15.63 5.83 8.44
N SER A 319 15.06 4.94 7.64
CA SER A 319 15.61 3.62 7.34
C SER A 319 16.94 3.72 6.59
N VAL A 320 17.03 4.55 5.57
CA VAL A 320 18.28 4.81 4.84
C VAL A 320 19.33 5.42 5.76
N ASP A 321 18.98 6.42 6.57
CA ASP A 321 19.87 7.09 7.54
C ASP A 321 20.37 6.11 8.63
N SER A 322 19.64 5.03 8.88
CA SER A 322 20.07 3.95 9.78
C SER A 322 20.94 2.88 9.13
N GLY A 323 21.21 2.98 7.82
CA GLY A 323 22.03 2.04 7.06
C GLY A 323 21.25 0.86 6.46
N MET A 324 19.92 0.94 6.37
CA MET A 324 19.11 -0.04 5.65
C MET A 324 19.17 0.21 4.14
N ASN A 325 18.94 -0.84 3.34
CA ASN A 325 19.13 -0.83 1.89
C ASN A 325 17.80 -0.73 1.11
N GLY A 326 16.71 -1.11 1.73
CA GLY A 326 15.39 -1.16 1.10
C GLY A 326 14.27 -1.13 2.14
N HIS A 327 13.04 -1.16 1.63
CA HIS A 327 11.84 -1.05 2.42
C HIS A 327 10.73 -1.92 1.81
N ILE A 328 9.97 -2.60 2.64
CA ILE A 328 8.79 -3.40 2.29
C ILE A 328 7.65 -2.97 3.21
N SER A 329 6.49 -2.73 2.64
CA SER A 329 5.29 -2.39 3.39
C SER A 329 4.57 -3.64 3.92
N LYS A 330 4.04 -3.55 5.14
CA LYS A 330 3.13 -4.54 5.70
C LYS A 330 1.68 -4.13 5.36
N PRO A 331 0.75 -5.06 5.02
CA PRO A 331 0.91 -6.51 4.99
C PRO A 331 1.78 -6.98 3.83
N PHE A 332 2.50 -8.09 4.03
CA PHE A 332 3.43 -8.62 3.05
C PHE A 332 2.74 -9.02 1.75
N ASP A 333 3.20 -8.45 0.65
CA ASP A 333 2.94 -8.95 -0.70
C ASP A 333 4.15 -9.78 -1.14
N MET A 334 3.92 -11.06 -1.46
CA MET A 334 5.03 -11.97 -1.83
C MET A 334 5.73 -11.57 -3.12
N GLU A 335 5.03 -10.98 -4.08
CA GLU A 335 5.66 -10.48 -5.30
C GLU A 335 6.61 -9.32 -4.97
N GLU A 336 6.21 -8.40 -4.07
CA GLU A 336 7.06 -7.30 -3.61
C GLU A 336 8.25 -7.82 -2.78
N VAL A 337 8.02 -8.77 -1.88
CA VAL A 337 9.07 -9.35 -1.02
C VAL A 337 10.12 -10.09 -1.86
N THR A 338 9.70 -11.00 -2.74
CA THR A 338 10.61 -11.76 -3.60
C THR A 338 11.38 -10.86 -4.55
N ALA A 339 10.70 -9.93 -5.23
CA ALA A 339 11.35 -8.96 -6.12
C ALA A 339 12.38 -8.09 -5.37
N THR A 340 12.07 -7.69 -4.12
CA THR A 340 13.00 -6.95 -3.29
C THR A 340 14.21 -7.79 -2.90
N ILE A 341 14.01 -9.05 -2.47
CA ILE A 341 15.10 -9.95 -2.11
C ILE A 341 15.99 -10.23 -3.33
N GLU A 342 15.40 -10.56 -4.48
CA GLU A 342 16.11 -10.81 -5.76
C GLU A 342 17.04 -9.66 -6.16
N LYS A 343 16.64 -8.42 -5.86
CA LYS A 343 17.44 -7.22 -6.15
C LYS A 343 18.72 -7.14 -5.33
N TYR A 344 18.71 -7.63 -4.09
CA TYR A 344 19.79 -7.42 -3.14
C TYR A 344 20.65 -8.67 -2.92
N VAL A 345 20.11 -9.86 -3.13
CA VAL A 345 20.87 -11.12 -2.99
C VAL A 345 21.63 -11.37 -4.29
N LYS A 346 22.97 -11.49 -4.17
CA LYS A 346 23.83 -11.85 -5.29
C LYS A 346 23.79 -13.37 -5.50
N PRO A 347 23.83 -13.83 -6.74
CA PRO A 347 23.93 -15.27 -7.04
C PRO A 347 25.24 -15.87 -6.53
#